data_cf4ef43010da5929269d77385bf4c32c
#
_entry.id   cf4ef43010da5929269d77385bf4c32c
#
_cell.length_a   1.000
_cell.length_b   1.000
_cell.length_c   1.000
_cell.angle_alpha   90.00
_cell.angle_beta   90.00
_cell.angle_gamma   90.00
#
_symmetry.space_group_name_H-M   'P 1'
#
loop_
_entity.id
_entity.type
_entity.pdbx_description
1 polymer ?
#
loop_
_entity_poly.entity_id
_entity_poly.type
_entity_poly.pdbx_seq_one_letter_code
_entity_poly.pdbx_strand_id
1 'polypeptide(L)'
;MTFRYCPRCATELELRPSTGPDPDRSTCPNCGFVHYENPTPTVQAWIDHDGSYLALRRDEEPLQGEWNMPGGFVEVGERGDEAIIREVREETGLEVDVVEHLGAFPSTYGSGEDAQPIIGLAYRCLVTGGAEEISDESEEGSWFTLADFPEPAFRDERVALALLRDRRPG
;
A
#
# COMPACT_ATOMS: atom_id res chain seq x y z
N MET A 1 -12.46 -8.30 3.94
CA MET A 1 -13.46 -9.33 3.53
C MET A 1 -13.75 -10.21 4.74
N THR A 2 -14.94 -10.12 5.32
CA THR A 2 -15.30 -10.91 6.50
C THR A 2 -15.89 -12.25 6.05
N PHE A 3 -15.28 -13.35 6.44
CA PHE A 3 -15.82 -14.67 6.12
C PHE A 3 -17.15 -14.91 6.83
N ARG A 4 -18.18 -15.27 6.08
CA ARG A 4 -19.45 -15.75 6.64
C ARG A 4 -19.35 -17.20 7.09
N TYR A 5 -18.60 -18.02 6.36
CA TYR A 5 -18.45 -19.45 6.62
C TYR A 5 -17.00 -19.80 6.95
N CYS A 6 -16.81 -20.78 7.81
CA CYS A 6 -15.50 -21.30 8.18
C CYS A 6 -14.78 -21.91 6.97
N PRO A 7 -13.56 -21.47 6.63
CA PRO A 7 -12.80 -22.02 5.49
C PRO A 7 -12.34 -23.47 5.72
N ARG A 8 -12.43 -23.99 6.95
CA ARG A 8 -12.03 -25.37 7.28
C ARG A 8 -13.18 -26.37 7.22
N CYS A 9 -14.41 -25.97 7.55
CA CYS A 9 -15.52 -26.93 7.67
C CYS A 9 -16.88 -26.37 7.20
N ALA A 10 -16.89 -25.21 6.55
CA ALA A 10 -18.07 -24.56 5.98
C ALA A 10 -19.22 -24.26 6.99
N THR A 11 -18.99 -24.40 8.29
CA THR A 11 -19.97 -23.98 9.30
C THR A 11 -20.03 -22.47 9.36
N GLU A 12 -21.20 -21.87 9.53
CA GLU A 12 -21.35 -20.43 9.69
C GLU A 12 -20.57 -19.93 10.91
N LEU A 13 -19.81 -18.84 10.73
CA LEU A 13 -19.02 -18.23 11.79
C LEU A 13 -19.92 -17.39 12.70
N GLU A 14 -19.65 -17.41 13.99
CA GLU A 14 -20.31 -16.60 14.99
C GLU A 14 -19.36 -15.53 15.53
N LEU A 15 -19.85 -14.28 15.67
CA LEU A 15 -19.08 -13.23 16.32
C LEU A 15 -19.00 -13.56 17.83
N ARG A 16 -17.79 -13.78 18.32
CA ARG A 16 -17.54 -14.01 19.73
C ARG A 16 -17.00 -12.73 20.37
N PRO A 17 -17.74 -12.13 21.32
CA PRO A 17 -17.29 -10.97 22.06
C PRO A 17 -16.00 -11.27 22.83
N SER A 18 -15.07 -10.33 22.78
CA SER A 18 -13.88 -10.35 23.62
C SER A 18 -14.24 -9.98 25.06
N THR A 19 -13.60 -10.63 26.02
CA THR A 19 -13.70 -10.27 27.45
C THR A 19 -12.57 -9.35 27.92
N GLY A 20 -11.71 -8.90 27.00
CA GLY A 20 -10.51 -8.10 27.26
C GLY A 20 -10.29 -6.99 26.24
N PRO A 21 -9.06 -6.49 26.11
CA PRO A 21 -8.71 -5.42 25.15
C PRO A 21 -8.69 -5.86 23.69
N ASP A 22 -8.78 -7.17 23.42
CA ASP A 22 -8.81 -7.70 22.05
C ASP A 22 -10.12 -7.38 21.36
N PRO A 23 -10.13 -7.19 20.04
CA PRO A 23 -11.39 -7.01 19.29
C PRO A 23 -12.20 -8.31 19.27
N ASP A 24 -13.51 -8.15 19.08
CA ASP A 24 -14.43 -9.27 18.81
C ASP A 24 -13.95 -10.02 17.56
N ARG A 25 -14.10 -11.36 17.55
CA ARG A 25 -13.61 -12.18 16.44
C ARG A 25 -14.66 -13.20 15.99
N SER A 26 -14.76 -13.36 14.68
CA SER A 26 -15.56 -14.42 14.08
C SER A 26 -14.93 -15.79 14.37
N THR A 27 -15.67 -16.67 15.05
CA THR A 27 -15.19 -17.99 15.52
C THR A 27 -16.11 -19.08 15.01
N CYS A 28 -15.53 -20.21 14.60
CA CYS A 28 -16.30 -21.37 14.19
C CYS A 28 -16.75 -22.18 15.42
N PRO A 29 -18.08 -22.34 15.66
CA PRO A 29 -18.57 -23.12 16.79
C PRO A 29 -18.29 -24.63 16.67
N ASN A 30 -18.07 -25.12 15.45
CA ASN A 30 -17.84 -26.56 15.19
C ASN A 30 -16.37 -26.97 15.34
N CYS A 31 -15.41 -26.22 14.76
CA CYS A 31 -14.00 -26.64 14.73
C CYS A 31 -13.04 -25.70 15.50
N GLY A 32 -13.56 -24.64 16.10
CA GLY A 32 -12.76 -23.68 16.87
C GLY A 32 -11.88 -22.74 16.04
N PHE A 33 -12.00 -22.73 14.69
CA PHE A 33 -11.28 -21.77 13.86
C PHE A 33 -11.64 -20.34 14.26
N VAL A 34 -10.62 -19.48 14.42
CA VAL A 34 -10.77 -18.06 14.69
C VAL A 34 -10.30 -17.29 13.47
N HIS A 35 -11.17 -16.42 12.96
CA HIS A 35 -10.82 -15.50 11.88
C HIS A 35 -10.17 -14.24 12.45
N TYR A 36 -8.94 -13.97 12.04
CA TYR A 36 -8.20 -12.75 12.32
C TYR A 36 -8.30 -11.85 11.10
N GLU A 37 -8.97 -10.73 11.24
CA GLU A 37 -9.06 -9.71 10.20
C GLU A 37 -7.81 -8.84 10.25
N ASN A 38 -6.79 -9.25 9.47
CA ASN A 38 -5.52 -8.54 9.41
C ASN A 38 -5.47 -7.67 8.14
N PRO A 39 -4.86 -6.48 8.20
CA PRO A 39 -4.65 -5.68 7.00
C PRO A 39 -3.68 -6.40 6.06
N THR A 40 -3.93 -6.29 4.76
CA THR A 40 -3.01 -6.79 3.73
C THR A 40 -1.84 -5.82 3.59
N PRO A 41 -0.58 -6.29 3.60
CA PRO A 41 0.58 -5.42 3.42
C PRO A 41 0.69 -4.96 1.97
N THR A 42 0.95 -3.66 1.80
CA THR A 42 1.28 -3.00 0.53
C THR A 42 2.56 -2.20 0.69
N VAL A 43 3.20 -1.83 -0.42
CA VAL A 43 4.38 -0.98 -0.47
C VAL A 43 4.11 0.24 -1.34
N GLN A 44 4.77 1.37 -1.02
CA GLN A 44 4.73 2.60 -1.81
C GLN A 44 6.13 3.23 -1.89
N ALA A 45 6.56 3.63 -3.09
CA ALA A 45 7.86 4.20 -3.36
C ALA A 45 7.81 5.71 -3.50
N TRP A 46 8.47 6.42 -2.63
CA TRP A 46 8.80 7.83 -2.77
C TRP A 46 10.15 7.93 -3.48
N ILE A 47 10.11 7.83 -4.81
CA ILE A 47 11.32 7.82 -5.66
C ILE A 47 11.81 9.25 -5.82
N ASP A 48 12.95 9.54 -5.21
CA ASP A 48 13.60 10.84 -5.23
C ASP A 48 14.64 10.88 -6.36
N HIS A 49 14.49 11.86 -7.23
CA HIS A 49 15.47 12.21 -8.25
C HIS A 49 15.68 13.72 -8.25
N ASP A 50 16.83 14.16 -7.73
CA ASP A 50 17.18 15.58 -7.61
C ASP A 50 16.13 16.46 -6.91
N GLY A 51 15.47 15.92 -5.87
CA GLY A 51 14.46 16.62 -5.06
C GLY A 51 13.06 16.63 -5.69
N SER A 52 12.86 15.93 -6.80
CA SER A 52 11.55 15.65 -7.39
C SER A 52 11.17 14.20 -7.14
N TYR A 53 9.88 13.95 -6.98
CA TYR A 53 9.32 12.64 -6.68
C TYR A 53 8.38 12.20 -7.80
N LEU A 54 8.50 10.94 -8.22
CA LEU A 54 7.65 10.36 -9.27
C LEU A 54 6.27 10.02 -8.69
N ALA A 55 5.22 10.44 -9.38
CA ALA A 55 3.87 9.97 -9.19
C ALA A 55 3.32 9.36 -10.48
N LEU A 56 2.45 8.37 -10.35
CA LEU A 56 1.75 7.71 -11.43
C LEU A 56 0.28 8.10 -11.41
N ARG A 57 -0.33 8.31 -12.56
CA ARG A 57 -1.76 8.57 -12.70
C ARG A 57 -2.48 7.27 -12.97
N ARG A 58 -3.39 6.90 -12.10
CA ARG A 58 -4.10 5.62 -12.16
C ARG A 58 -4.97 5.50 -13.41
N ASP A 59 -4.85 4.40 -14.15
CA ASP A 59 -5.73 4.07 -15.27
C ASP A 59 -6.92 3.17 -14.88
N GLU A 60 -6.90 2.62 -13.65
CA GLU A 60 -7.92 1.69 -13.16
C GLU A 60 -8.56 2.10 -11.84
N GLU A 61 -9.78 1.58 -11.60
CA GLU A 61 -10.44 1.67 -10.29
C GLU A 61 -9.71 0.81 -9.23
N PRO A 62 -9.72 1.18 -7.96
CA PRO A 62 -10.36 2.37 -7.40
C PRO A 62 -9.56 3.63 -7.66
N LEU A 63 -10.26 4.78 -7.71
CA LEU A 63 -9.67 6.10 -7.81
C LEU A 63 -8.96 6.37 -9.16
N GLN A 64 -9.54 5.89 -10.28
CA GLN A 64 -9.06 6.17 -11.63
C GLN A 64 -8.89 7.68 -11.87
N GLY A 65 -7.78 8.07 -12.50
CA GLY A 65 -7.41 9.46 -12.78
C GLY A 65 -6.74 10.20 -11.63
N GLU A 66 -6.70 9.63 -10.43
CA GLU A 66 -5.98 10.20 -9.28
C GLU A 66 -4.50 9.81 -9.30
N TRP A 67 -3.66 10.60 -8.62
CA TRP A 67 -2.22 10.35 -8.51
C TRP A 67 -1.91 9.42 -7.34
N ASN A 68 -1.03 8.46 -7.56
CA ASN A 68 -0.51 7.56 -6.51
C ASN A 68 1.02 7.37 -6.66
N MET A 69 1.60 6.76 -5.64
CA MET A 69 3.01 6.36 -5.68
C MET A 69 3.15 5.01 -6.38
N PRO A 70 4.27 4.77 -7.10
CA PRO A 70 4.62 3.43 -7.53
C PRO A 70 4.59 2.46 -6.36
N GLY A 71 3.94 1.29 -6.54
CA GLY A 71 3.81 0.31 -5.47
C GLY A 71 2.63 -0.63 -5.63
N GLY A 72 2.58 -1.66 -4.79
CA GLY A 72 1.56 -2.70 -4.88
C GLY A 72 1.54 -3.60 -3.66
N PHE A 73 1.03 -4.81 -3.84
CA PHE A 73 0.92 -5.80 -2.78
C PHE A 73 2.24 -6.54 -2.55
N VAL A 74 2.54 -6.82 -1.26
CA VAL A 74 3.67 -7.67 -0.89
C VAL A 74 3.30 -9.13 -1.15
N GLU A 75 4.12 -9.84 -1.92
CA GLU A 75 3.92 -11.24 -2.25
C GLU A 75 4.35 -12.18 -1.13
N VAL A 76 3.82 -13.43 -1.16
CA VAL A 76 4.14 -14.43 -0.14
C VAL A 76 5.63 -14.80 -0.17
N GLY A 77 6.30 -14.57 0.97
CA GLY A 77 7.72 -14.84 1.12
C GLY A 77 8.65 -13.70 0.72
N GLU A 78 8.09 -12.60 0.26
CA GLU A 78 8.80 -11.38 -0.11
C GLU A 78 8.92 -10.43 1.09
N ARG A 79 10.01 -9.68 1.17
CA ARG A 79 10.21 -8.60 2.13
C ARG A 79 9.67 -7.30 1.54
N GLY A 80 9.27 -6.34 2.38
CA GLY A 80 8.75 -5.07 1.90
C GLY A 80 9.77 -4.26 1.05
N ASP A 81 11.07 -4.32 1.38
CA ASP A 81 12.12 -3.68 0.59
C ASP A 81 12.40 -4.39 -0.75
N GLU A 82 12.16 -5.71 -0.84
CA GLU A 82 12.22 -6.46 -2.10
C GLU A 82 10.98 -6.16 -2.96
N ALA A 83 9.80 -6.14 -2.33
CA ALA A 83 8.55 -5.83 -3.01
C ALA A 83 8.62 -4.45 -3.68
N ILE A 84 9.06 -3.42 -2.97
CA ILE A 84 9.09 -2.07 -3.54
C ILE A 84 10.08 -1.93 -4.69
N ILE A 85 11.22 -2.62 -4.67
CA ILE A 85 12.17 -2.64 -5.80
C ILE A 85 11.55 -3.33 -7.02
N ARG A 86 10.81 -4.43 -6.81
CA ARG A 86 10.10 -5.14 -7.88
C ARG A 86 9.01 -4.25 -8.50
N GLU A 87 8.11 -3.69 -7.68
CA GLU A 87 7.01 -2.83 -8.14
C GLU A 87 7.53 -1.61 -8.92
N VAL A 88 8.54 -0.90 -8.40
CA VAL A 88 9.14 0.23 -9.11
C VAL A 88 9.66 -0.18 -10.48
N ARG A 89 10.34 -1.33 -10.58
CA ARG A 89 10.85 -1.83 -11.85
C ARG A 89 9.74 -2.20 -12.82
N GLU A 90 8.68 -2.87 -12.34
CA GLU A 90 7.55 -3.32 -13.14
C GLU A 90 6.71 -2.15 -13.66
N GLU A 91 6.43 -1.17 -12.81
CA GLU A 91 5.57 -0.03 -13.15
C GLU A 91 6.28 1.11 -13.87
N THR A 92 7.60 1.29 -13.65
CA THR A 92 8.32 2.48 -14.11
C THR A 92 9.57 2.20 -14.95
N GLY A 93 10.05 0.96 -15.01
CA GLY A 93 11.33 0.60 -15.65
C GLY A 93 12.58 1.12 -14.92
N LEU A 94 12.43 1.85 -13.83
CA LEU A 94 13.56 2.40 -13.07
C LEU A 94 14.17 1.33 -12.15
N GLU A 95 15.48 1.47 -11.92
CA GLU A 95 16.21 0.75 -10.88
C GLU A 95 16.46 1.69 -9.71
N VAL A 96 16.17 1.22 -8.49
CA VAL A 96 16.24 2.04 -7.27
C VAL A 96 16.93 1.32 -6.13
N ASP A 97 17.57 2.11 -5.26
CA ASP A 97 17.98 1.68 -3.93
C ASP A 97 17.02 2.21 -2.88
N VAL A 98 16.60 1.34 -1.96
CA VAL A 98 15.83 1.73 -0.78
C VAL A 98 16.78 2.37 0.24
N VAL A 99 16.60 3.66 0.52
CA VAL A 99 17.46 4.40 1.43
C VAL A 99 16.83 4.67 2.79
N GLU A 100 15.49 4.59 2.88
CA GLU A 100 14.79 4.82 4.15
C GLU A 100 13.42 4.14 4.16
N HIS A 101 13.05 3.55 5.32
CA HIS A 101 11.67 3.18 5.63
C HIS A 101 10.99 4.34 6.37
N LEU A 102 10.06 5.02 5.70
CA LEU A 102 9.35 6.19 6.23
C LEU A 102 8.35 5.84 7.31
N GLY A 103 7.77 4.64 7.25
CA GLY A 103 6.79 4.13 8.20
C GLY A 103 5.79 3.17 7.59
N ALA A 104 4.89 2.69 8.46
CA ALA A 104 3.78 1.80 8.09
C ALA A 104 2.46 2.49 8.50
N PHE A 105 1.56 2.69 7.54
CA PHE A 105 0.36 3.50 7.72
C PHE A 105 -0.89 2.71 7.35
N PRO A 106 -1.93 2.67 8.22
CA PRO A 106 -3.18 2.00 7.89
C PRO A 106 -3.96 2.78 6.84
N SER A 107 -4.50 2.05 5.87
CA SER A 107 -5.35 2.58 4.81
C SER A 107 -6.41 1.56 4.40
N THR A 108 -7.14 1.86 3.34
CA THR A 108 -8.15 0.99 2.76
C THR A 108 -8.00 1.02 1.24
N TYR A 109 -8.03 -0.16 0.64
CA TYR A 109 -8.07 -0.33 -0.81
C TYR A 109 -9.49 -0.71 -1.23
N GLY A 110 -10.01 -0.06 -2.27
CA GLY A 110 -11.39 -0.23 -2.69
C GLY A 110 -12.39 0.60 -1.88
N SER A 111 -13.67 0.39 -2.10
CA SER A 111 -14.77 1.13 -1.48
C SER A 111 -15.98 0.25 -1.19
N GLY A 112 -16.88 0.70 -0.30
CA GLY A 112 -18.11 0.00 0.03
C GLY A 112 -17.86 -1.36 0.68
N GLU A 113 -18.60 -2.38 0.25
CA GLU A 113 -18.52 -3.75 0.79
C GLU A 113 -17.23 -4.49 0.38
N ASP A 114 -16.60 -4.04 -0.71
CA ASP A 114 -15.35 -4.60 -1.23
C ASP A 114 -14.11 -3.91 -0.63
N ALA A 115 -14.29 -2.96 0.26
CA ALA A 115 -13.21 -2.26 0.93
C ALA A 115 -12.34 -3.23 1.73
N GLN A 116 -11.04 -3.23 1.45
CA GLN A 116 -10.06 -4.10 2.09
C GLN A 116 -9.11 -3.29 2.97
N PRO A 117 -8.98 -3.61 4.28
CA PRO A 117 -7.96 -3.01 5.11
C PRO A 117 -6.56 -3.34 4.59
N ILE A 118 -5.73 -2.32 4.43
CA ILE A 118 -4.33 -2.47 4.05
C ILE A 118 -3.42 -1.77 5.07
N ILE A 119 -2.15 -2.14 5.06
CA ILE A 119 -1.08 -1.41 5.73
C ILE A 119 0.01 -1.07 4.72
N GLY A 120 0.10 0.20 4.34
CA GLY A 120 1.08 0.70 3.39
C GLY A 120 2.44 0.92 4.06
N LEU A 121 3.46 0.22 3.57
CA LEU A 121 4.85 0.39 3.96
C LEU A 121 5.47 1.42 3.02
N ALA A 122 5.77 2.62 3.52
CA ALA A 122 6.33 3.70 2.72
C ALA A 122 7.86 3.68 2.74
N TYR A 123 8.48 3.71 1.57
CA TYR A 123 9.92 3.72 1.40
C TYR A 123 10.37 4.94 0.58
N ARG A 124 11.45 5.59 1.02
CA ARG A 124 12.17 6.54 0.19
C ARG A 124 13.23 5.78 -0.61
N CYS A 125 13.20 5.99 -1.92
CA CYS A 125 14.08 5.33 -2.87
C CYS A 125 14.87 6.36 -3.67
N LEU A 126 16.09 6.03 -4.09
CA LEU A 126 16.90 6.83 -5.00
C LEU A 126 17.08 6.08 -6.31
N VAL A 127 16.96 6.79 -7.44
CA VAL A 127 17.23 6.21 -8.76
C VAL A 127 18.71 5.85 -8.89
N THR A 128 18.98 4.61 -9.28
CA THR A 128 20.36 4.10 -9.52
C THR A 128 20.59 3.73 -10.98
N GLY A 129 19.52 3.57 -11.75
CA GLY A 129 19.60 3.19 -13.16
C GLY A 129 18.23 2.94 -13.77
N GLY A 130 18.22 2.18 -14.86
CA GLY A 130 17.02 1.89 -15.63
C GLY A 130 16.70 2.98 -16.66
N ALA A 131 15.67 2.73 -17.43
CA ALA A 131 15.08 3.71 -18.35
C ALA A 131 13.61 3.88 -17.98
N GLU A 132 13.19 5.11 -17.75
CA GLU A 132 11.79 5.39 -17.39
C GLU A 132 10.86 4.94 -18.53
N GLU A 133 10.04 3.96 -18.22
CA GLU A 133 9.03 3.41 -19.10
C GLU A 133 7.79 3.06 -18.23
N ILE A 134 6.81 3.94 -18.24
CA ILE A 134 5.59 3.76 -17.46
C ILE A 134 4.78 2.63 -18.05
N SER A 135 4.39 1.67 -17.20
CA SER A 135 3.57 0.52 -17.61
C SER A 135 2.15 0.95 -18.02
N ASP A 136 1.44 0.06 -18.70
CA ASP A 136 0.06 0.26 -19.14
C ASP A 136 -0.98 0.23 -17.99
N GLU A 137 -0.55 0.01 -16.76
CA GLU A 137 -1.39 0.13 -15.55
C GLU A 137 -1.62 1.59 -15.13
N SER A 138 -0.87 2.53 -15.72
CA SER A 138 -0.97 3.96 -15.44
C SER A 138 -1.12 4.79 -16.72
N GLU A 139 -1.97 5.82 -16.68
CA GLU A 139 -2.15 6.76 -17.81
C GLU A 139 -0.86 7.54 -18.13
N GLU A 140 -0.14 7.97 -17.09
CA GLU A 140 1.10 8.75 -17.19
C GLU A 140 1.91 8.71 -15.89
N GLY A 141 3.21 9.00 -15.98
CA GLY A 141 4.09 9.31 -14.87
C GLY A 141 4.56 10.76 -14.92
N SER A 142 4.67 11.41 -13.77
CA SER A 142 5.18 12.79 -13.69
C SER A 142 5.99 13.03 -12.42
N TRP A 143 7.01 13.90 -12.55
CA TRP A 143 7.89 14.28 -11.45
C TRP A 143 7.46 15.61 -10.83
N PHE A 144 7.32 15.64 -9.52
CA PHE A 144 6.88 16.81 -8.77
C PHE A 144 7.83 17.12 -7.61
N THR A 145 8.05 18.40 -7.33
CA THR A 145 8.65 18.76 -6.04
C THR A 145 7.67 18.50 -4.91
N LEU A 146 8.15 18.32 -3.68
CA LEU A 146 7.23 18.12 -2.54
C LEU A 146 6.24 19.27 -2.35
N ALA A 147 6.62 20.49 -2.77
CA ALA A 147 5.75 21.68 -2.68
C ALA A 147 4.56 21.61 -3.65
N ASP A 148 4.80 21.15 -4.88
CA ASP A 148 3.82 21.10 -5.95
C ASP A 148 3.19 19.71 -6.11
N PHE A 149 3.57 18.75 -5.23
CA PHE A 149 3.09 17.38 -5.30
C PHE A 149 1.57 17.33 -5.19
N PRO A 150 0.86 16.66 -6.12
CA PRO A 150 -0.60 16.52 -6.04
C PRO A 150 -1.01 15.77 -4.77
N GLU A 151 -2.26 15.90 -4.37
CA GLU A 151 -2.77 15.09 -3.25
C GLU A 151 -2.86 13.62 -3.69
N PRO A 152 -2.16 12.71 -3.02
CA PRO A 152 -2.18 11.29 -3.40
C PRO A 152 -3.55 10.65 -3.18
N ALA A 153 -3.85 9.63 -4.00
CA ALA A 153 -5.10 8.90 -3.99
C ALA A 153 -5.41 8.23 -2.64
N PHE A 154 -4.40 7.59 -2.05
CA PHE A 154 -4.57 6.79 -0.85
C PHE A 154 -4.18 7.54 0.43
N ARG A 155 -4.87 7.21 1.54
CA ARG A 155 -4.66 7.87 2.83
C ARG A 155 -3.25 7.69 3.38
N ASP A 156 -2.68 6.50 3.28
CA ASP A 156 -1.32 6.17 3.75
C ASP A 156 -0.25 6.96 2.99
N GLU A 157 -0.44 7.18 1.69
CA GLU A 157 0.42 8.03 0.86
C GLU A 157 0.36 9.50 1.30
N ARG A 158 -0.85 10.01 1.62
CA ARG A 158 -1.02 11.38 2.15
C ARG A 158 -0.28 11.58 3.48
N VAL A 159 -0.28 10.56 4.34
CA VAL A 159 0.47 10.59 5.60
C VAL A 159 1.97 10.62 5.32
N ALA A 160 2.46 9.79 4.40
CA ALA A 160 3.87 9.78 4.02
C ALA A 160 4.31 11.11 3.38
N LEU A 161 3.47 11.70 2.49
CA LEU A 161 3.72 13.04 1.92
C LEU A 161 3.85 14.11 3.01
N ALA A 162 2.96 14.10 3.99
CA ALA A 162 3.00 15.06 5.09
C ALA A 162 4.30 14.93 5.90
N LEU A 163 4.75 13.71 6.17
CA LEU A 163 6.02 13.44 6.85
C LEU A 163 7.24 13.95 6.05
N LEU A 164 7.24 13.74 4.73
CA LEU A 164 8.31 14.23 3.86
C LEU A 164 8.36 15.75 3.81
N ARG A 165 7.19 16.41 3.75
CA ARG A 165 7.07 17.88 3.77
C ARG A 165 7.52 18.51 5.10
N ASP A 166 7.30 17.81 6.22
CA ASP A 166 7.70 18.30 7.56
C ASP A 166 9.21 18.15 7.85
N ARG A 167 9.87 17.25 7.12
CA ARG A 167 11.34 17.06 7.17
C ARG A 167 12.02 18.15 6.35
N ARG A 168 12.05 19.37 6.86
CA ARG A 168 12.80 20.46 6.23
C ARG A 168 14.27 20.05 6.12
N PRO A 169 14.93 20.30 4.97
CA PRO A 169 16.37 20.19 4.93
C PRO A 169 16.94 21.22 5.92
N GLY A 170 17.73 20.72 6.89
CA GLY A 170 18.53 21.54 7.82
C GLY A 170 19.70 22.20 7.08
#